data_2d212da5c0e44479f1142f9a69619ca4
#
_entry.id   2d212da5c0e44479f1142f9a69619ca4
#
_cell.length_a   1.000
_cell.length_b   1.000
_cell.length_c   1.000
_cell.angle_alpha   90.00
_cell.angle_beta   90.00
_cell.angle_gamma   90.00
#
_symmetry.space_group_name_H-M   'P 1'
#
loop_
_entity.id
_entity.type
_entity.pdbx_description
1 polymer ?
#
loop_
_entity_poly.entity_id
_entity_poly.type
_entity_poly.pdbx_seq_one_letter_code
_entity_poly.pdbx_strand_id
1 'polypeptide(L)'
;TIGMLANTPPNLVQFELSARGIRVAGILHRYDEIISFWVEEEHHTGRPLLLIDTIKFMSPNIIIPIENIDPQAVRTYLLEHIDEIPMKEPVSHKILESLGL
;
A
#
# COMPACT_ATOMS: atom_id res chain seq x y z
N THR A 1 -19.79 -0.78 -7.80
CA THR A 1 -18.83 -1.42 -6.94
C THR A 1 -18.40 -0.49 -5.83
N ILE A 2 -18.46 -0.97 -4.63
CA ILE A 2 -18.11 -0.16 -3.48
C ILE A 2 -16.69 -0.54 -3.07
N GLY A 3 -15.83 0.46 -2.98
CA GLY A 3 -14.49 0.27 -2.51
C GLY A 3 -14.22 1.19 -1.34
N MET A 4 -13.02 1.13 -0.82
CA MET A 4 -12.56 2.07 0.19
C MET A 4 -11.72 3.12 -0.50
N LEU A 5 -12.06 4.38 -0.28
CA LEU A 5 -11.32 5.50 -0.84
C LEU A 5 -10.78 6.35 0.29
N ALA A 6 -9.47 6.52 0.33
CA ALA A 6 -8.82 7.39 1.30
C ALA A 6 -8.62 8.76 0.69
N ASN A 7 -9.17 9.78 1.35
CA ASN A 7 -8.92 11.16 0.95
C ASN A 7 -7.59 11.60 1.48
N THR A 8 -6.66 11.88 0.58
CA THR A 8 -5.31 12.28 0.98
C THR A 8 -5.02 13.69 0.49
N PRO A 9 -4.12 14.41 1.19
CA PRO A 9 -3.64 15.69 0.67
C PRO A 9 -3.03 15.52 -0.72
N PRO A 10 -2.97 16.59 -1.52
CA PRO A 10 -2.45 16.49 -2.90
C PRO A 10 -1.05 15.92 -3.03
N ASN A 11 -0.23 16.04 -1.99
CA ASN A 11 1.13 15.53 -2.02
C ASN A 11 1.26 14.08 -1.58
N LEU A 12 0.15 13.41 -1.29
CA LEU A 12 0.15 12.00 -0.91
C LEU A 12 -0.52 11.16 -1.98
N VAL A 13 -0.16 9.88 -2.02
CA VAL A 13 -0.72 8.95 -2.99
C VAL A 13 -2.14 8.59 -2.57
N GLN A 14 -3.07 8.73 -3.52
CA GLN A 14 -4.45 8.36 -3.31
C GLN A 14 -4.67 6.93 -3.77
N PHE A 15 -5.40 6.14 -2.99
CA PHE A 15 -5.64 4.75 -3.34
C PHE A 15 -7.09 4.37 -3.05
N GLU A 16 -7.53 3.32 -3.74
CA GLU A 16 -8.88 2.80 -3.59
C GLU A 16 -8.84 1.28 -3.59
N LEU A 17 -9.52 0.67 -2.64
CA LEU A 17 -9.66 -0.79 -2.56
C LEU A 17 -11.01 -1.18 -3.14
N SER A 18 -11.00 -2.15 -4.04
CA SER A 18 -12.23 -2.63 -4.67
C SER A 18 -12.17 -4.14 -4.86
N ALA A 19 -13.27 -4.71 -5.32
CA ALA A 19 -13.32 -6.15 -5.59
C ALA A 19 -12.38 -6.55 -6.72
N ARG A 20 -11.96 -5.60 -7.55
CA ARG A 20 -11.11 -5.88 -8.70
C ARG A 20 -9.63 -5.81 -8.38
N GLY A 21 -9.26 -5.04 -7.38
CA GLY A 21 -7.88 -4.83 -7.03
C GLY A 21 -7.67 -3.55 -6.26
N ILE A 22 -6.44 -3.08 -6.28
CA ILE A 22 -6.04 -1.85 -5.60
C ILE A 22 -5.69 -0.81 -6.66
N ARG A 23 -6.40 0.30 -6.66
CA ARG A 23 -6.10 1.41 -7.57
C ARG A 23 -5.22 2.40 -6.84
N VAL A 24 -4.06 2.66 -7.40
CA VAL A 24 -3.07 3.56 -6.80
C VAL A 24 -2.75 4.63 -7.81
N ALA A 25 -2.99 5.88 -7.46
CA ALA A 25 -2.72 7.03 -8.34
C ALA A 25 -3.37 6.83 -9.72
N GLY A 26 -4.57 6.27 -9.74
CA GLY A 26 -5.32 6.06 -10.98
C GLY A 26 -5.00 4.77 -11.71
N ILE A 27 -4.03 3.99 -11.24
CA ILE A 27 -3.63 2.75 -11.90
C ILE A 27 -4.16 1.56 -11.10
N LEU A 28 -4.92 0.70 -11.76
CA LEU A 28 -5.47 -0.48 -11.12
C LEU A 28 -4.44 -1.61 -11.11
N HIS A 29 -4.18 -2.14 -9.91
CA HIS A 29 -3.36 -3.33 -9.71
C HIS A 29 -4.31 -4.45 -9.31
N ARG A 30 -4.50 -5.41 -10.21
CA ARG A 30 -5.44 -6.49 -9.99
C ARG A 30 -4.88 -7.47 -8.96
N TYR A 31 -5.78 -8.13 -8.22
CA TYR A 31 -5.35 -9.05 -7.19
C TYR A 31 -4.52 -10.22 -7.73
N ASP A 32 -4.77 -10.63 -8.97
CA ASP A 32 -3.97 -11.71 -9.57
C ASP A 32 -2.55 -11.26 -9.92
N GLU A 33 -2.27 -9.96 -9.81
CA GLU A 33 -0.92 -9.42 -10.01
C GLU A 33 -0.23 -9.12 -8.68
N ILE A 34 -0.93 -9.30 -7.57
CA ILE A 34 -0.40 -8.99 -6.25
C ILE A 34 -0.03 -10.27 -5.55
N ILE A 35 1.22 -10.35 -5.07
CA ILE A 35 1.72 -11.51 -4.36
C ILE A 35 1.24 -11.50 -2.92
N SER A 36 1.39 -10.35 -2.24
CA SER A 36 1.03 -10.22 -0.84
C SER A 36 0.97 -8.75 -0.47
N PHE A 37 0.48 -8.47 0.74
CA PHE A 37 0.49 -7.11 1.27
C PHE A 37 0.92 -7.16 2.74
N TRP A 38 1.23 -5.98 3.26
CA TRP A 38 1.53 -5.82 4.68
C TRP A 38 1.05 -4.44 5.13
N VAL A 39 0.37 -4.39 6.25
CA VAL A 39 -0.01 -3.12 6.86
C VAL A 39 0.96 -2.86 8.01
N GLU A 40 1.83 -1.88 7.82
CA GLU A 40 2.82 -1.50 8.82
C GLU A 40 2.22 -0.41 9.68
N GLU A 41 1.78 -0.76 10.88
CA GLU A 41 1.07 0.18 11.73
C GLU A 41 2.01 1.09 12.53
N GLU A 42 3.20 0.59 12.84
CA GLU A 42 4.14 1.32 13.69
C GLU A 42 5.37 1.77 12.91
N HIS A 43 5.12 2.51 11.85
CA HIS A 43 6.21 3.07 11.07
C HIS A 43 6.86 4.23 11.84
N HIS A 44 8.17 4.41 11.65
CA HIS A 44 8.92 5.44 12.38
C HIS A 44 8.42 6.86 12.10
N THR A 45 7.70 7.07 11.01
CA THR A 45 7.12 8.37 10.72
C THR A 45 5.87 8.64 11.53
N GLY A 46 5.38 7.66 12.28
CA GLY A 46 4.13 7.77 13.02
C GLY A 46 2.89 7.58 12.16
N ARG A 47 3.07 7.22 10.90
CA ARG A 47 2.00 7.07 9.93
C ARG A 47 1.98 5.64 9.41
N PRO A 48 0.82 4.96 9.44
CA PRO A 48 0.76 3.59 8.90
C PRO A 48 1.06 3.56 7.42
N LEU A 49 1.62 2.45 6.97
CA LEU A 49 1.92 2.24 5.56
C LEU A 49 1.25 0.97 5.07
N LEU A 50 0.80 0.99 3.83
CA LEU A 50 0.37 -0.20 3.12
C LEU A 50 1.47 -0.56 2.13
N LEU A 51 2.03 -1.75 2.30
CA LEU A 51 3.09 -2.26 1.43
C LEU A 51 2.50 -3.35 0.57
N ILE A 52 2.71 -3.27 -0.74
CA ILE A 52 2.15 -4.23 -1.70
C ILE A 52 3.29 -4.81 -2.51
N ASP A 53 3.36 -6.14 -2.55
CA ASP A 53 4.34 -6.85 -3.34
C ASP A 53 3.64 -7.39 -4.58
N THR A 54 4.12 -7.02 -5.76
CA THR A 54 3.49 -7.40 -7.03
C THR A 54 4.44 -8.20 -7.89
N ILE A 55 3.87 -8.89 -8.89
CA ILE A 55 4.67 -9.63 -9.86
C ILE A 55 5.18 -8.72 -10.98
N LYS A 56 4.82 -7.44 -10.97
CA LYS A 56 5.20 -6.52 -12.04
C LYS A 56 6.68 -6.17 -11.95
N PHE A 57 7.38 -6.34 -13.06
CA PHE A 57 8.81 -6.07 -13.12
C PHE A 57 9.13 -4.60 -12.85
N MET A 58 8.35 -3.69 -13.41
CA MET A 58 8.64 -2.26 -13.32
C MET A 58 8.19 -1.63 -12.00
N SER A 59 7.29 -2.30 -11.28
CA SER A 59 6.78 -1.77 -10.00
C SER A 59 6.53 -2.92 -9.05
N PRO A 60 7.59 -3.64 -8.64
CA PRO A 60 7.41 -4.82 -7.81
C PRO A 60 6.90 -4.50 -6.40
N ASN A 61 7.22 -3.32 -5.89
CA ASN A 61 6.83 -2.93 -4.54
C ASN A 61 6.15 -1.57 -4.58
N ILE A 62 4.99 -1.49 -3.96
CA ILE A 62 4.23 -0.25 -3.89
C ILE A 62 4.06 0.10 -2.43
N ILE A 63 4.36 1.34 -2.08
CA ILE A 63 4.29 1.82 -0.71
C ILE A 63 3.32 2.98 -0.65
N ILE A 64 2.27 2.84 0.16
CA ILE A 64 1.21 3.83 0.23
C ILE A 64 1.02 4.24 1.69
N PRO A 65 1.23 5.52 2.03
CA PRO A 65 0.86 6.00 3.36
C PRO A 65 -0.65 5.90 3.55
N ILE A 66 -1.07 5.39 4.69
CA ILE A 66 -2.50 5.26 5.01
C ILE A 66 -2.93 6.50 5.76
N GLU A 67 -3.86 7.25 5.16
CA GLU A 67 -4.38 8.47 5.74
C GLU A 67 -5.90 8.46 5.70
N ASN A 68 -6.52 8.95 6.76
CA ASN A 68 -7.96 9.14 6.81
C ASN A 68 -8.78 7.84 6.67
N ILE A 69 -8.14 6.71 6.94
CA ILE A 69 -8.82 5.42 6.93
C ILE A 69 -8.15 4.52 7.96
N ASP A 70 -8.95 3.70 8.62
CA ASP A 70 -8.47 2.79 9.65
C ASP A 70 -7.57 1.71 9.02
N PRO A 71 -6.31 1.57 9.47
CA PRO A 71 -5.43 0.52 8.94
C PRO A 71 -6.01 -0.88 9.11
N GLN A 72 -6.75 -1.14 10.18
CA GLN A 72 -7.37 -2.45 10.38
C GLN A 72 -8.47 -2.72 9.36
N ALA A 73 -9.17 -1.68 8.93
CA ALA A 73 -10.18 -1.83 7.89
C ALA A 73 -9.52 -2.21 6.56
N VAL A 74 -8.36 -1.62 6.27
CA VAL A 74 -7.59 -1.94 5.07
C VAL A 74 -7.15 -3.40 5.13
N ARG A 75 -6.59 -3.83 6.27
CA ARG A 75 -6.15 -5.21 6.45
C ARG A 75 -7.29 -6.20 6.26
N THR A 76 -8.40 -5.95 6.92
CA THR A 76 -9.56 -6.85 6.88
C THR A 76 -10.09 -6.99 5.46
N TYR A 77 -10.18 -5.88 4.75
CA TYR A 77 -10.66 -5.89 3.37
C TYR A 77 -9.73 -6.70 2.48
N LEU A 78 -8.44 -6.45 2.56
CA LEU A 78 -7.47 -7.10 1.67
C LEU A 78 -7.29 -8.58 1.97
N LEU A 79 -7.47 -9.00 3.23
CA LEU A 79 -7.36 -10.40 3.59
C LEU A 79 -8.39 -11.29 2.89
N GLU A 80 -9.48 -10.69 2.39
CA GLU A 80 -10.47 -11.44 1.64
C GLU A 80 -10.00 -11.76 0.23
N HIS A 81 -8.91 -11.15 -0.22
CA HIS A 81 -8.45 -11.28 -1.60
C HIS A 81 -7.01 -11.77 -1.72
N ILE A 82 -6.15 -11.35 -0.81
CA ILE A 82 -4.71 -11.67 -0.88
C ILE A 82 -4.19 -11.96 0.53
N ASP A 83 -3.02 -12.58 0.58
CA ASP A 83 -2.39 -12.93 1.86
C ASP A 83 -1.62 -11.75 2.42
N GLU A 84 -1.62 -11.63 3.74
CA GLU A 84 -0.82 -10.63 4.42
C GLU A 84 0.46 -11.31 4.91
N ILE A 85 1.61 -10.78 4.47
CA ILE A 85 2.91 -11.32 4.83
C ILE A 85 3.76 -10.16 5.34
N PRO A 86 4.31 -10.27 6.56
CA PRO A 86 5.14 -9.20 7.09
C PRO A 86 6.29 -8.88 6.14
N MET A 87 6.50 -7.60 5.91
CA MET A 87 7.61 -7.16 5.09
C MET A 87 8.09 -5.81 5.57
N LYS A 88 9.36 -5.53 5.33
CA LYS A 88 9.94 -4.25 5.65
C LYS A 88 9.80 -3.34 4.46
N GLU A 89 9.77 -2.04 4.72
CA GLU A 89 9.72 -1.07 3.66
C GLU A 89 10.94 -1.23 2.77
N PRO A 90 10.75 -1.71 1.54
CA PRO A 90 11.90 -2.10 0.69
C PRO A 90 12.72 -0.92 0.20
N VAL A 91 12.17 0.28 0.25
CA VAL A 91 12.87 1.47 -0.23
C VAL A 91 13.47 2.30 0.89
N SER A 92 13.42 1.81 2.14
CA SER A 92 13.95 2.61 3.25
C SER A 92 15.42 2.96 3.06
N HIS A 93 16.21 2.03 2.56
CA HIS A 93 17.62 2.31 2.29
C HIS A 93 17.78 3.35 1.20
N LYS A 94 16.98 3.25 0.15
CA LYS A 94 17.04 4.23 -0.93
C LYS A 94 16.60 5.60 -0.48
N ILE A 95 15.60 5.64 0.39
CA ILE A 95 15.13 6.91 0.94
C ILE A 95 16.25 7.54 1.75
N LEU A 96 16.91 6.77 2.60
CA LEU A 96 18.01 7.27 3.39
C LEU A 96 19.14 7.77 2.52
N GLU A 97 19.47 7.04 1.48
CA GLU A 97 20.51 7.45 0.55
C GLU A 97 20.16 8.75 -0.16
N SER A 98 18.92 8.88 -0.63
CA SER A 98 18.52 10.10 -1.33
C SER A 98 18.46 11.28 -0.40
N LEU A 99 18.33 11.06 0.90
CA LEU A 99 18.38 12.13 1.88
C LEU A 99 19.80 12.43 2.34
N GLY A 100 20.77 11.70 1.83
CA GLY A 100 22.16 11.89 2.21
C GLY A 100 22.52 11.29 3.54
N LEU A 101 21.76 10.32 3.97
CA LEU A 101 21.98 9.66 5.26
C LEU A 101 22.70 8.35 5.11
#